data_097cb0bcb71edd2e92babb1e243be169
#
_entry.id   097cb0bcb71edd2e92babb1e243be169
#
_cell.length_a   1.000
_cell.length_b   1.000
_cell.length_c   1.000
_cell.angle_alpha   90.00
_cell.angle_beta   90.00
_cell.angle_gamma   90.00
#
_symmetry.space_group_name_H-M   'P 1'
#
loop_
_entity.id
_entity.type
_entity.pdbx_description
1 polymer ?
#
loop_
_entity_poly.entity_id
_entity_poly.type
_entity_poly.pdbx_seq_one_letter_code
_entity_poly.pdbx_strand_id
1 'polypeptide(L)'
;MDHYRPVWDIWSQFILSQTDSALRRDGLQETFPIEIPGGEHLVINTSTAPIIYSKGGSVLRQIRGFIGDDAFQRGLRDYLRRHAYGCADSLQFWEAFETVSDQPVSEIMRAWVEQPGHPLVRVHRDGQTLTLSQERFTYLPGDFQGCWPIPLTLRLFDPDGSERWMRVLMRGKTLQVDIGAAEAVKINDGQAGFYRVFYERYADLTALGKRVRDRQLSAEDRWGLQSDLFARVQAGEVAFRAYLAFLECYAEEDAFLPLVSIDGHLRHSHLIGDAATREAAAVAGRQIAERVLASIGWHPAPEEAHVTAALRDQLLWHAVLYGSEAAQAFADGAFQPVSYTHLTLPTKEAGCGGG
;
A
#
# COMPACT_ATOMS: atom_id res chain seq x y z
N MET A 1 16.13 2.52 11.16
CA MET A 1 15.88 1.07 11.33
C MET A 1 16.24 0.31 10.06
N ASP A 2 15.65 0.64 8.91
CA ASP A 2 15.90 0.02 7.62
C ASP A 2 17.41 -0.13 7.28
N HIS A 3 18.18 0.94 7.41
CA HIS A 3 19.64 0.92 7.20
C HIS A 3 20.40 -0.08 8.11
N TYR A 4 19.95 -0.27 9.36
CA TYR A 4 20.64 -1.14 10.34
C TYR A 4 20.12 -2.58 10.36
N ARG A 5 18.90 -2.79 9.91
CA ARG A 5 18.19 -4.07 9.92
C ARG A 5 17.33 -4.23 8.66
N PRO A 6 17.94 -4.32 7.47
CA PRO A 6 17.20 -4.43 6.20
C PRO A 6 16.31 -5.67 6.16
N VAL A 7 16.68 -6.75 6.84
CA VAL A 7 15.86 -7.99 6.93
C VAL A 7 14.51 -7.79 7.64
N TRP A 8 14.30 -6.68 8.33
CA TRP A 8 13.02 -6.37 8.93
C TRP A 8 11.97 -5.87 7.93
N ASP A 9 12.39 -5.51 6.73
CA ASP A 9 11.51 -5.03 5.65
C ASP A 9 10.50 -3.96 6.15
N ILE A 10 11.03 -2.95 6.81
CA ILE A 10 10.24 -1.90 7.49
C ILE A 10 9.37 -1.13 6.50
N TRP A 11 9.83 -0.94 5.26
CA TRP A 11 9.06 -0.19 4.28
C TRP A 11 7.85 -0.96 3.78
N SER A 12 7.95 -2.28 3.56
CA SER A 12 6.78 -3.10 3.25
C SER A 12 5.75 -3.08 4.39
N GLN A 13 6.21 -3.20 5.64
CA GLN A 13 5.35 -3.10 6.81
C GLN A 13 4.70 -1.72 6.94
N PHE A 14 5.46 -0.63 6.70
CA PHE A 14 4.93 0.73 6.71
C PHE A 14 3.86 0.94 5.62
N ILE A 15 4.11 0.49 4.40
CA ILE A 15 3.15 0.60 3.30
C ILE A 15 1.88 -0.16 3.65
N LEU A 16 1.99 -1.40 4.12
CA LEU A 16 0.84 -2.25 4.44
C LEU A 16 0.02 -1.68 5.60
N SER A 17 0.67 -1.29 6.70
CA SER A 17 -0.02 -0.91 7.93
C SER A 17 -0.40 0.57 7.97
N GLN A 18 0.40 1.45 7.36
CA GLN A 18 0.20 2.89 7.43
C GLN A 18 -0.35 3.45 6.11
N THR A 19 0.37 3.30 5.00
CA THR A 19 -0.02 3.93 3.74
C THR A 19 -1.34 3.39 3.20
N ASP A 20 -1.52 2.07 3.18
CA ASP A 20 -2.76 1.44 2.71
C ASP A 20 -3.95 1.77 3.62
N SER A 21 -3.76 1.73 4.94
CA SER A 21 -4.78 2.13 5.91
C SER A 21 -5.21 3.59 5.72
N ALA A 22 -4.25 4.49 5.52
CA ALA A 22 -4.54 5.90 5.26
C ALA A 22 -5.24 6.13 3.93
N LEU A 23 -4.79 5.49 2.84
CA LEU A 23 -5.44 5.58 1.52
C LEU A 23 -6.89 5.09 1.57
N ARG A 24 -7.16 4.00 2.29
CA ARG A 24 -8.54 3.49 2.47
C ARG A 24 -9.39 4.48 3.26
N ARG A 25 -8.89 4.98 4.38
CA ARG A 25 -9.64 5.92 5.24
C ARG A 25 -9.87 7.25 4.55
N ASP A 26 -8.88 7.76 3.84
CA ASP A 26 -8.92 9.06 3.17
C ASP A 26 -9.69 9.02 1.84
N GLY A 27 -9.96 7.81 1.30
CA GLY A 27 -10.85 7.58 0.15
C GLY A 27 -12.35 7.61 0.48
N LEU A 28 -12.73 7.74 1.74
CA LEU A 28 -14.13 7.93 2.13
C LEU A 28 -14.59 9.36 1.84
N GLN A 29 -15.88 9.53 1.58
CA GLN A 29 -16.46 10.86 1.37
C GLN A 29 -16.24 11.75 2.61
N GLU A 30 -16.51 11.18 3.78
CA GLU A 30 -16.30 11.82 5.08
C GLU A 30 -14.87 11.63 5.55
N THR A 31 -13.96 12.44 5.04
CA THR A 31 -12.59 12.56 5.53
C THR A 31 -12.30 14.02 5.90
N PHE A 32 -11.14 14.25 6.49
CA PHE A 32 -10.75 15.56 7.01
C PHE A 32 -9.25 15.80 6.74
N PRO A 33 -8.76 17.05 6.77
CA PRO A 33 -7.35 17.35 6.59
C PRO A 33 -6.51 16.91 7.80
N ILE A 34 -5.20 16.76 7.63
CA ILE A 34 -4.28 16.50 8.75
C ILE A 34 -4.28 17.69 9.72
N GLU A 35 -4.27 18.90 9.18
CA GLU A 35 -4.34 20.16 9.93
C GLU A 35 -5.60 20.94 9.51
N ILE A 36 -6.42 21.29 10.49
CA ILE A 36 -7.60 22.12 10.23
C ILE A 36 -7.17 23.58 10.20
N PRO A 37 -7.39 24.31 9.09
CA PRO A 37 -7.11 25.73 9.02
C PRO A 37 -7.87 26.50 10.12
N GLY A 38 -7.16 27.33 10.89
CA GLY A 38 -7.75 28.08 12.00
C GLY A 38 -7.39 27.56 13.39
N GLY A 39 -6.61 26.49 13.48
CA GLY A 39 -6.03 25.99 14.74
C GLY A 39 -6.96 25.14 15.61
N GLU A 40 -8.06 24.65 15.06
CA GLU A 40 -8.87 23.63 15.73
C GLU A 40 -8.10 22.30 15.79
N HIS A 41 -8.13 21.67 16.96
CA HIS A 41 -7.45 20.39 17.16
C HIS A 41 -8.43 19.23 17.02
N LEU A 42 -8.09 18.28 16.14
CA LEU A 42 -8.80 17.01 16.05
C LEU A 42 -8.49 16.13 17.28
N VAL A 43 -9.53 15.55 17.84
CA VAL A 43 -9.33 14.53 18.88
C VAL A 43 -8.70 13.29 18.23
N ILE A 44 -7.54 12.89 18.76
CA ILE A 44 -6.84 11.69 18.28
C ILE A 44 -7.52 10.45 18.86
N ASN A 45 -8.06 9.63 17.97
CA ASN A 45 -8.68 8.35 18.29
C ASN A 45 -8.48 7.37 17.12
N THR A 46 -9.03 6.18 17.20
CA THR A 46 -8.89 5.14 16.17
C THR A 46 -9.42 5.54 14.80
N SER A 47 -10.38 6.46 14.72
CA SER A 47 -10.95 6.94 13.46
C SER A 47 -10.11 8.05 12.82
N THR A 48 -9.43 8.88 13.64
CA THR A 48 -8.64 10.03 13.17
C THR A 48 -7.15 9.71 13.03
N ALA A 49 -6.63 8.76 13.79
CA ALA A 49 -5.23 8.36 13.75
C ALA A 49 -4.71 8.00 12.34
N PRO A 50 -5.46 7.29 11.46
CA PRO A 50 -4.98 6.99 10.11
C PRO A 50 -4.72 8.25 9.26
N ILE A 51 -5.44 9.35 9.49
CA ILE A 51 -5.20 10.61 8.78
C ILE A 51 -4.07 11.38 9.44
N ILE A 52 -4.09 11.54 10.75
CA ILE A 52 -3.09 12.36 11.43
C ILE A 52 -1.69 11.74 11.33
N TYR A 53 -1.56 10.44 11.64
CA TYR A 53 -0.27 9.77 11.67
C TYR A 53 0.09 9.06 10.36
N SER A 54 -0.82 8.24 9.84
CA SER A 54 -0.47 7.36 8.72
C SER A 54 -0.41 8.12 7.40
N LYS A 55 -1.37 9.01 7.11
CA LYS A 55 -1.28 9.93 5.97
C LYS A 55 -0.10 10.89 6.16
N GLY A 56 0.06 11.49 7.36
CA GLY A 56 1.18 12.39 7.67
C GLY A 56 2.53 11.74 7.40
N GLY A 57 2.76 10.54 7.90
CA GLY A 57 3.98 9.77 7.64
C GLY A 57 4.16 9.41 6.17
N SER A 58 3.06 9.07 5.46
CA SER A 58 3.11 8.75 4.02
C SER A 58 3.43 9.98 3.17
N VAL A 59 2.92 11.16 3.53
CA VAL A 59 3.26 12.42 2.86
C VAL A 59 4.73 12.78 3.08
N LEU A 60 5.28 12.54 4.27
CA LEU A 60 6.73 12.72 4.50
C LEU A 60 7.56 11.73 3.64
N ARG A 61 7.11 10.48 3.50
CA ARG A 61 7.73 9.51 2.60
C ARG A 61 7.66 9.96 1.14
N GLN A 62 6.55 10.58 0.73
CA GLN A 62 6.41 11.19 -0.60
C GLN A 62 7.43 12.30 -0.84
N ILE A 63 7.64 13.21 0.12
CA ILE A 63 8.67 14.24 0.03
C ILE A 63 10.05 13.60 -0.09
N ARG A 64 10.36 12.61 0.75
CA ARG A 64 11.65 11.87 0.66
C ARG A 64 11.88 11.27 -0.73
N GLY A 65 10.87 10.62 -1.32
CA GLY A 65 10.97 10.06 -2.68
C GLY A 65 11.21 11.12 -3.75
N PHE A 66 10.62 12.31 -3.57
CA PHE A 66 10.74 13.41 -4.52
C PHE A 66 12.07 14.13 -4.44
N ILE A 67 12.53 14.51 -3.23
CA ILE A 67 13.81 15.24 -3.07
C ILE A 67 15.03 14.31 -3.00
N GLY A 68 14.82 13.02 -2.76
CA GLY A 68 15.88 12.01 -2.61
C GLY A 68 16.39 11.86 -1.17
N ASP A 69 16.96 10.71 -0.89
CA ASP A 69 17.41 10.30 0.46
C ASP A 69 18.45 11.24 1.07
N ASP A 70 19.44 11.64 0.28
CA ASP A 70 20.52 12.51 0.74
C ASP A 70 20.02 13.91 1.14
N ALA A 71 19.15 14.51 0.30
CA ALA A 71 18.56 15.80 0.61
C ALA A 71 17.65 15.69 1.84
N PHE A 72 16.83 14.63 1.92
CA PHE A 72 15.96 14.39 3.07
C PHE A 72 16.78 14.25 4.36
N GLN A 73 17.86 13.47 4.35
CA GLN A 73 18.74 13.31 5.51
C GLN A 73 19.41 14.62 5.92
N ARG A 74 19.91 15.42 4.96
CA ARG A 74 20.50 16.73 5.25
C ARG A 74 19.48 17.69 5.87
N GLY A 75 18.28 17.78 5.29
CA GLY A 75 17.21 18.63 5.81
C GLY A 75 16.81 18.24 7.24
N LEU A 76 16.65 16.95 7.51
CA LEU A 76 16.34 16.47 8.87
C LEU A 76 17.44 16.79 9.88
N ARG A 77 18.71 16.62 9.50
CA ARG A 77 19.86 16.99 10.37
C ARG A 77 19.92 18.49 10.65
N ASP A 78 19.68 19.31 9.64
CA ASP A 78 19.68 20.77 9.77
C ASP A 78 18.54 21.22 10.70
N TYR A 79 17.32 20.73 10.48
CA TYR A 79 16.18 20.98 11.36
C TYR A 79 16.47 20.63 12.82
N LEU A 80 16.96 19.41 13.09
CA LEU A 80 17.26 18.96 14.45
C LEU A 80 18.38 19.79 15.12
N ARG A 81 19.36 20.27 14.35
CA ARG A 81 20.41 21.14 14.89
C ARG A 81 19.90 22.53 15.22
N ARG A 82 19.11 23.14 14.33
CA ARG A 82 18.56 24.48 14.53
C ARG A 82 17.61 24.57 15.72
N HIS A 83 16.84 23.53 15.94
CA HIS A 83 15.80 23.50 16.96
C HIS A 83 16.14 22.58 18.15
N ALA A 84 17.44 22.26 18.34
CA ALA A 84 17.89 21.41 19.45
C ALA A 84 17.47 22.03 20.81
N TYR A 85 16.77 21.22 21.61
CA TYR A 85 16.24 21.61 22.93
C TYR A 85 15.24 22.78 22.89
N GLY A 86 14.71 23.12 21.73
CA GLY A 86 13.70 24.15 21.50
C GLY A 86 12.39 23.59 20.98
N CYS A 87 11.47 24.49 20.63
CA CYS A 87 10.23 24.20 19.93
C CYS A 87 10.37 24.64 18.46
N ALA A 88 9.65 23.97 17.59
CA ALA A 88 9.53 24.32 16.18
C ALA A 88 8.10 24.06 15.70
N ASP A 89 7.69 24.77 14.67
CA ASP A 89 6.43 24.55 13.97
C ASP A 89 6.61 23.73 12.68
N SER A 90 5.51 23.42 12.02
CA SER A 90 5.49 22.65 10.78
C SER A 90 6.20 23.37 9.63
N LEU A 91 6.08 24.69 9.54
CA LEU A 91 6.70 25.50 8.49
C LEU A 91 8.24 25.43 8.56
N GLN A 92 8.80 25.60 9.75
CA GLN A 92 10.25 25.48 9.98
C GLN A 92 10.79 24.10 9.61
N PHE A 93 9.98 23.06 9.81
CA PHE A 93 10.31 21.71 9.39
C PHE A 93 10.33 21.57 7.85
N TRP A 94 9.35 22.12 7.14
CA TRP A 94 9.30 22.08 5.69
C TRP A 94 10.41 22.92 5.03
N GLU A 95 10.67 24.11 5.55
CA GLU A 95 11.75 25.02 5.09
C GLU A 95 13.13 24.36 5.17
N ALA A 96 13.36 23.50 6.15
CA ALA A 96 14.64 22.79 6.26
C ALA A 96 14.88 21.85 5.06
N PHE A 97 13.84 21.19 4.55
CA PHE A 97 13.93 20.36 3.34
C PHE A 97 14.00 21.20 2.07
N GLU A 98 13.25 22.28 2.01
CA GLU A 98 13.23 23.21 0.87
C GLU A 98 14.62 23.81 0.64
N THR A 99 15.26 24.27 1.71
CA THR A 99 16.60 24.87 1.67
C THR A 99 17.66 23.93 1.11
N VAL A 100 17.59 22.63 1.38
CA VAL A 100 18.63 21.65 0.97
C VAL A 100 18.33 20.97 -0.36
N SER A 101 17.10 21.07 -0.87
CA SER A 101 16.67 20.36 -2.08
C SER A 101 16.40 21.27 -3.28
N ASP A 102 16.23 22.57 -3.03
CA ASP A 102 15.77 23.55 -4.03
C ASP A 102 14.44 23.14 -4.70
N GLN A 103 13.59 22.45 -3.92
CA GLN A 103 12.26 22.01 -4.33
C GLN A 103 11.21 22.71 -3.47
N PRO A 104 10.01 23.01 -3.98
CA PRO A 104 8.96 23.77 -3.27
C PRO A 104 8.26 22.89 -2.22
N VAL A 105 9.00 22.42 -1.23
CA VAL A 105 8.50 21.48 -0.22
C VAL A 105 7.37 22.09 0.61
N SER A 106 7.48 23.36 0.97
CA SER A 106 6.46 24.07 1.75
C SER A 106 5.13 24.21 0.98
N GLU A 107 5.18 24.49 -0.33
CA GLU A 107 3.99 24.50 -1.21
C GLU A 107 3.31 23.13 -1.22
N ILE A 108 4.09 22.06 -1.41
CA ILE A 108 3.59 20.69 -1.46
C ILE A 108 2.98 20.32 -0.10
N MET A 109 3.76 20.44 0.96
CA MET A 109 3.33 20.02 2.30
C MET A 109 2.04 20.71 2.74
N ARG A 110 1.94 22.02 2.57
CA ARG A 110 0.73 22.78 2.92
C ARG A 110 -0.51 22.22 2.24
N ALA A 111 -0.46 22.01 0.93
CA ALA A 111 -1.60 21.48 0.18
C ALA A 111 -2.00 20.09 0.64
N TRP A 112 -1.03 19.22 1.00
CA TRP A 112 -1.30 17.87 1.45
C TRP A 112 -1.78 17.76 2.89
N VAL A 113 -1.41 18.72 3.73
CA VAL A 113 -1.79 18.77 5.15
C VAL A 113 -3.15 19.42 5.34
N GLU A 114 -3.47 20.47 4.58
CA GLU A 114 -4.69 21.28 4.73
C GLU A 114 -5.87 20.76 3.87
N GLN A 115 -5.65 19.87 2.88
CA GLN A 115 -6.72 19.33 2.05
C GLN A 115 -7.13 17.91 2.47
N PRO A 116 -8.44 17.64 2.62
CA PRO A 116 -8.96 16.29 2.85
C PRO A 116 -8.92 15.45 1.58
N GLY A 117 -8.69 14.16 1.72
CA GLY A 117 -8.62 13.22 0.60
C GLY A 117 -7.25 13.16 -0.05
N HIS A 118 -7.15 12.35 -1.07
CA HIS A 118 -5.94 12.16 -1.87
C HIS A 118 -6.30 12.06 -3.36
N PRO A 119 -5.36 12.34 -4.28
CA PRO A 119 -5.65 12.28 -5.70
C PRO A 119 -5.62 10.85 -6.27
N LEU A 120 -6.44 10.65 -7.30
CA LEU A 120 -6.29 9.65 -8.34
C LEU A 120 -5.63 10.32 -9.54
N VAL A 121 -4.49 9.81 -9.96
CA VAL A 121 -3.80 10.23 -11.18
C VAL A 121 -4.21 9.28 -12.31
N ARG A 122 -4.96 9.80 -13.28
CA ARG A 122 -5.29 9.05 -14.51
C ARG A 122 -4.18 9.24 -15.53
N VAL A 123 -3.81 8.15 -16.17
CA VAL A 123 -2.72 8.12 -17.14
C VAL A 123 -3.30 7.79 -18.51
N HIS A 124 -3.30 8.77 -19.39
CA HIS A 124 -3.65 8.61 -20.79
C HIS A 124 -2.40 8.73 -21.66
N ARG A 125 -2.13 7.73 -22.46
CA ARG A 125 -0.97 7.69 -23.35
C ARG A 125 -1.38 7.88 -24.81
N ASP A 126 -0.76 8.82 -25.47
CA ASP A 126 -0.84 9.02 -26.92
C ASP A 126 0.57 9.09 -27.51
N GLY A 127 1.00 7.99 -28.14
CA GLY A 127 2.35 7.88 -28.69
C GLY A 127 3.44 8.07 -27.63
N GLN A 128 4.21 9.13 -27.76
CA GLN A 128 5.32 9.51 -26.88
C GLN A 128 4.89 10.48 -25.76
N THR A 129 3.63 10.85 -25.70
CA THR A 129 3.13 11.79 -24.71
C THR A 129 2.22 11.09 -23.71
N LEU A 130 2.46 11.31 -22.42
CA LEU A 130 1.49 11.04 -21.36
C LEU A 130 0.72 12.30 -21.02
N THR A 131 -0.59 12.22 -21.01
CA THR A 131 -1.46 13.20 -20.38
C THR A 131 -1.88 12.64 -19.04
N LEU A 132 -1.42 13.27 -17.97
CA LEU A 132 -1.78 12.95 -16.60
C LEU A 132 -2.87 13.92 -16.17
N SER A 133 -3.94 13.39 -15.57
CA SER A 133 -5.00 14.21 -14.96
C SER A 133 -5.22 13.78 -13.52
N GLN A 134 -5.62 14.72 -12.66
CA GLN A 134 -5.92 14.41 -11.26
C GLN A 134 -7.36 14.75 -10.89
N GLU A 135 -7.93 13.89 -10.09
CA GLU A 135 -9.19 14.10 -9.38
C GLU A 135 -9.07 13.57 -7.95
N ARG A 136 -9.94 13.96 -7.05
CA ARG A 136 -9.97 13.35 -5.72
C ARG A 136 -10.49 11.92 -5.84
N PHE A 137 -9.75 10.96 -5.28
CA PHE A 137 -10.21 9.58 -5.19
C PHE A 137 -11.30 9.44 -4.13
N THR A 138 -12.38 8.73 -4.47
CA THR A 138 -13.42 8.28 -3.53
C THR A 138 -14.00 6.96 -3.99
N TYR A 139 -14.45 6.12 -3.04
CA TYR A 139 -15.13 4.86 -3.37
C TYR A 139 -16.55 5.05 -3.87
N LEU A 140 -17.21 6.13 -3.49
CA LEU A 140 -18.57 6.45 -3.92
C LEU A 140 -18.55 7.70 -4.81
N PRO A 141 -19.41 7.75 -5.85
CA PRO A 141 -19.50 8.91 -6.71
C PRO A 141 -19.84 10.18 -5.92
N GLY A 142 -19.27 11.32 -6.34
CA GLY A 142 -19.55 12.63 -5.75
C GLY A 142 -18.80 13.74 -6.48
N ASP A 143 -19.26 14.97 -6.34
CA ASP A 143 -18.56 16.14 -6.85
C ASP A 143 -17.61 16.67 -5.77
N PHE A 144 -16.39 16.16 -5.78
CA PHE A 144 -15.37 16.57 -4.83
C PHE A 144 -14.33 17.44 -5.51
N GLN A 145 -14.19 18.64 -4.99
CA GLN A 145 -13.13 19.54 -5.41
C GLN A 145 -11.82 19.18 -4.71
N GLY A 146 -10.72 19.41 -5.38
CA GLY A 146 -9.37 19.21 -4.85
C GLY A 146 -8.35 19.28 -5.99
N CYS A 147 -7.22 19.89 -5.71
CA CYS A 147 -6.08 19.89 -6.64
C CYS A 147 -4.81 19.96 -5.78
N TRP A 148 -3.97 18.97 -5.94
CA TRP A 148 -2.72 18.85 -5.17
C TRP A 148 -1.52 19.14 -6.07
N PRO A 149 -0.50 19.83 -5.57
CA PRO A 149 0.82 19.77 -6.18
C PRO A 149 1.37 18.36 -5.95
N ILE A 150 1.30 17.49 -6.98
CA ILE A 150 1.70 16.08 -6.85
C ILE A 150 3.15 15.94 -7.29
N PRO A 151 4.07 15.56 -6.39
CA PRO A 151 5.44 15.21 -6.75
C PRO A 151 5.43 13.80 -7.37
N LEU A 152 5.46 13.76 -8.69
CA LEU A 152 5.41 12.53 -9.47
C LEU A 152 6.81 11.96 -9.66
N THR A 153 6.97 10.67 -9.40
CA THR A 153 8.15 9.88 -9.76
C THR A 153 7.76 8.89 -10.86
N LEU A 154 8.50 8.88 -11.96
CA LEU A 154 8.27 8.05 -13.12
C LEU A 154 9.50 7.20 -13.40
N ARG A 155 9.28 5.91 -13.67
CA ARG A 155 10.29 5.01 -14.23
C ARG A 155 9.86 4.58 -15.61
N LEU A 156 10.71 4.86 -16.59
CA LEU A 156 10.50 4.61 -18.00
C LEU A 156 11.35 3.41 -18.41
N PHE A 157 10.76 2.50 -19.17
CA PHE A 157 11.41 1.32 -19.73
C PHE A 157 11.52 1.49 -21.23
N ASP A 158 12.74 1.61 -21.73
CA ASP A 158 13.00 1.83 -23.14
C ASP A 158 13.14 0.50 -23.93
N PRO A 159 12.95 0.49 -25.25
CA PRO A 159 12.97 -0.73 -26.08
C PRO A 159 14.31 -1.47 -26.09
N ASP A 160 15.41 -0.75 -25.82
CA ASP A 160 16.75 -1.33 -25.72
C ASP A 160 17.05 -1.99 -24.38
N GLY A 161 16.05 -2.00 -23.46
CA GLY A 161 16.17 -2.54 -22.11
C GLY A 161 16.76 -1.56 -21.10
N SER A 162 17.08 -0.34 -21.52
CA SER A 162 17.52 0.71 -20.58
C SER A 162 16.33 1.28 -19.80
N GLU A 163 16.65 1.90 -18.67
CA GLU A 163 15.66 2.50 -17.78
C GLU A 163 16.04 3.95 -17.50
N ARG A 164 15.04 4.80 -17.44
CA ARG A 164 15.19 6.22 -17.12
C ARG A 164 14.23 6.61 -16.00
N TRP A 165 14.66 7.55 -15.16
CA TRP A 165 13.84 8.10 -14.09
C TRP A 165 13.56 9.57 -14.32
N MET A 166 12.33 9.97 -14.07
CA MET A 166 11.90 11.36 -14.13
C MET A 166 11.20 11.74 -12.83
N ARG A 167 11.43 12.98 -12.40
CA ARG A 167 10.69 13.60 -11.28
C ARG A 167 10.09 14.89 -11.80
N VAL A 168 8.78 15.01 -11.68
CA VAL A 168 8.03 16.18 -12.16
C VAL A 168 7.00 16.59 -11.12
N LEU A 169 6.75 17.89 -10.99
CA LEU A 169 5.72 18.40 -10.09
C LEU A 169 4.48 18.77 -10.92
N MET A 170 3.38 18.06 -10.66
CA MET A 170 2.08 18.34 -11.27
C MET A 170 1.32 19.36 -10.41
N ARG A 171 1.29 20.62 -10.82
CA ARG A 171 0.62 21.71 -10.05
C ARG A 171 -0.85 21.89 -10.42
N GLY A 172 -1.23 21.55 -11.63
CA GLY A 172 -2.60 21.75 -12.14
C GLY A 172 -3.40 20.47 -12.23
N LYS A 173 -4.63 20.58 -12.74
CA LYS A 173 -5.51 19.43 -12.98
C LYS A 173 -4.97 18.46 -14.04
N THR A 174 -4.13 18.95 -14.94
CA THR A 174 -3.52 18.16 -16.01
C THR A 174 -2.04 18.51 -16.17
N LEU A 175 -1.26 17.52 -16.63
CA LEU A 175 0.14 17.67 -16.98
C LEU A 175 0.45 16.79 -18.19
N GLN A 176 1.17 17.32 -19.15
CA GLN A 176 1.73 16.53 -20.26
C GLN A 176 3.20 16.25 -20.01
N VAL A 177 3.61 15.00 -20.26
CA VAL A 177 4.99 14.53 -20.07
C VAL A 177 5.42 13.82 -21.35
N ASP A 178 6.53 14.25 -21.93
CA ASP A 178 7.19 13.53 -23.03
C ASP A 178 7.98 12.35 -22.45
N ILE A 179 7.63 11.15 -22.90
CA ILE A 179 8.27 9.89 -22.46
C ILE A 179 9.20 9.30 -23.54
N GLY A 180 9.29 9.97 -24.70
CA GLY A 180 10.05 9.46 -25.84
C GLY A 180 9.55 8.09 -26.31
N ALA A 181 10.47 7.19 -26.64
CA ALA A 181 10.15 5.87 -27.16
C ALA A 181 9.89 4.81 -26.07
N ALA A 182 9.72 5.18 -24.80
CA ALA A 182 9.53 4.22 -23.72
C ALA A 182 8.38 3.23 -24.01
N GLU A 183 8.61 1.92 -23.81
CA GLU A 183 7.60 0.88 -24.01
C GLU A 183 6.60 0.83 -22.85
N ALA A 184 7.07 1.07 -21.64
CA ALA A 184 6.24 1.12 -20.44
C ALA A 184 6.69 2.26 -19.52
N VAL A 185 5.75 2.78 -18.75
CA VAL A 185 6.01 3.82 -17.76
C VAL A 185 5.31 3.47 -16.45
N LYS A 186 6.08 3.32 -15.37
CA LYS A 186 5.55 3.18 -14.02
C LYS A 186 5.46 4.58 -13.40
N ILE A 187 4.25 5.01 -13.11
CA ILE A 187 3.99 6.22 -12.33
C ILE A 187 3.98 5.86 -10.84
N ASN A 188 4.48 6.74 -9.98
CA ASN A 188 4.69 6.49 -8.56
C ASN A 188 5.74 5.39 -8.32
N ASP A 189 6.92 5.56 -8.93
CA ASP A 189 8.05 4.63 -8.79
C ASP A 189 8.46 4.49 -7.32
N GLY A 190 8.70 3.24 -6.88
CA GLY A 190 8.94 2.88 -5.50
C GLY A 190 7.73 3.09 -4.59
N GLN A 191 6.56 3.36 -5.16
CA GLN A 191 5.30 3.64 -4.45
C GLN A 191 5.48 4.69 -3.33
N ALA A 192 6.32 5.70 -3.61
CA ALA A 192 6.69 6.70 -2.63
C ALA A 192 5.57 7.72 -2.35
N GLY A 193 4.74 8.02 -3.36
CA GLY A 193 3.68 9.03 -3.28
C GLY A 193 2.41 8.53 -2.62
N PHE A 194 1.70 9.43 -1.95
CA PHE A 194 0.42 9.18 -1.29
C PHE A 194 -0.76 9.47 -2.24
N TYR A 195 -0.80 8.79 -3.37
CA TYR A 195 -1.85 8.91 -4.39
C TYR A 195 -2.04 7.58 -5.11
N ARG A 196 -3.20 7.41 -5.76
CA ARG A 196 -3.48 6.25 -6.59
C ARG A 196 -3.23 6.57 -8.06
N VAL A 197 -2.91 5.54 -8.84
CA VAL A 197 -2.64 5.65 -10.28
C VAL A 197 -3.58 4.74 -11.05
N PHE A 198 -4.19 5.26 -12.11
CA PHE A 198 -5.03 4.49 -13.02
C PHE A 198 -4.59 4.65 -14.47
N TYR A 199 -4.17 3.55 -15.06
CA TYR A 199 -3.81 3.49 -16.48
C TYR A 199 -5.09 3.24 -17.30
N GLU A 200 -5.48 4.22 -18.12
CA GLU A 200 -6.72 4.14 -18.90
C GLU A 200 -6.64 3.11 -20.02
N ARG A 201 -5.46 2.94 -20.60
CA ARG A 201 -5.23 1.97 -21.67
C ARG A 201 -4.81 0.63 -21.08
N TYR A 202 -5.59 -0.42 -21.40
CA TYR A 202 -5.25 -1.78 -20.98
C TYR A 202 -3.86 -2.23 -21.43
N ALA A 203 -3.41 -1.75 -22.62
CA ALA A 203 -2.07 -2.06 -23.15
C ALA A 203 -0.95 -1.56 -22.21
N ASP A 204 -1.10 -0.39 -21.60
CA ASP A 204 -0.08 0.16 -20.68
C ASP A 204 -0.03 -0.66 -19.37
N LEU A 205 -1.20 -1.06 -18.85
CA LEU A 205 -1.27 -1.95 -17.70
C LEU A 205 -0.69 -3.33 -18.01
N THR A 206 -0.94 -3.87 -19.21
CA THR A 206 -0.38 -5.16 -19.67
C THR A 206 1.14 -5.10 -19.79
N ALA A 207 1.68 -4.00 -20.32
CA ALA A 207 3.13 -3.79 -20.40
C ALA A 207 3.78 -3.79 -19.01
N LEU A 208 3.13 -3.17 -18.02
CA LEU A 208 3.58 -3.20 -16.63
C LEU A 208 3.38 -4.59 -16.00
N GLY A 209 2.31 -5.31 -16.33
CA GLY A 209 2.10 -6.70 -15.90
C GLY A 209 3.21 -7.64 -16.35
N LYS A 210 3.76 -7.43 -17.57
CA LYS A 210 4.96 -8.13 -18.02
C LYS A 210 6.15 -7.84 -17.10
N ARG A 211 6.36 -6.57 -16.72
CA ARG A 211 7.44 -6.15 -15.79
C ARG A 211 7.25 -6.73 -14.36
N VAL A 212 6.00 -6.91 -13.94
CA VAL A 212 5.68 -7.66 -12.69
C VAL A 212 6.16 -9.09 -12.78
N ARG A 213 5.76 -9.82 -13.85
CA ARG A 213 6.12 -11.23 -14.06
C ARG A 213 7.62 -11.43 -14.15
N ASP A 214 8.30 -10.53 -14.87
CA ASP A 214 9.75 -10.58 -15.12
C ASP A 214 10.57 -10.05 -13.91
N ARG A 215 9.93 -9.70 -12.78
CA ARG A 215 10.56 -9.16 -11.55
C ARG A 215 11.38 -7.88 -11.78
N GLN A 216 11.00 -7.09 -12.77
CA GLN A 216 11.66 -5.82 -13.08
C GLN A 216 11.17 -4.65 -12.24
N LEU A 217 10.07 -4.83 -11.49
CA LEU A 217 9.51 -3.86 -10.55
C LEU A 217 9.81 -4.26 -9.10
N SER A 218 9.98 -3.27 -8.23
CA SER A 218 10.12 -3.50 -6.79
C SER A 218 8.85 -4.14 -6.19
N ALA A 219 8.94 -4.71 -5.00
CA ALA A 219 7.78 -5.25 -4.30
C ALA A 219 6.72 -4.17 -4.03
N GLU A 220 7.15 -2.95 -3.70
CA GLU A 220 6.29 -1.80 -3.50
C GLU A 220 5.54 -1.42 -4.77
N ASP A 221 6.23 -1.39 -5.92
CA ASP A 221 5.60 -1.08 -7.21
C ASP A 221 4.60 -2.14 -7.64
N ARG A 222 4.94 -3.41 -7.42
CA ARG A 222 4.03 -4.54 -7.67
C ARG A 222 2.80 -4.47 -6.75
N TRP A 223 3.01 -4.12 -5.47
CA TRP A 223 1.91 -3.85 -4.56
C TRP A 223 1.02 -2.72 -5.08
N GLY A 224 1.60 -1.58 -5.46
CA GLY A 224 0.87 -0.40 -5.90
C GLY A 224 -0.03 -0.68 -7.10
N LEU A 225 0.48 -1.37 -8.12
CA LEU A 225 -0.30 -1.67 -9.33
C LEU A 225 -1.58 -2.47 -9.04
N GLN A 226 -1.48 -3.53 -8.25
CA GLN A 226 -2.66 -4.35 -7.95
C GLN A 226 -3.57 -3.68 -6.91
N SER A 227 -3.02 -2.94 -5.94
CA SER A 227 -3.80 -2.22 -4.92
C SER A 227 -4.61 -1.08 -5.54
N ASP A 228 -4.02 -0.30 -6.45
CA ASP A 228 -4.72 0.77 -7.14
C ASP A 228 -5.82 0.23 -8.07
N LEU A 229 -5.56 -0.88 -8.75
CA LEU A 229 -6.58 -1.56 -9.57
C LEU A 229 -7.73 -2.09 -8.70
N PHE A 230 -7.43 -2.69 -7.54
CA PHE A 230 -8.46 -3.19 -6.63
C PHE A 230 -9.30 -2.05 -6.01
N ALA A 231 -8.70 -0.92 -5.70
CA ALA A 231 -9.44 0.25 -5.24
C ALA A 231 -10.49 0.70 -6.27
N ARG A 232 -10.21 0.56 -7.57
CA ARG A 232 -11.17 0.82 -8.66
C ARG A 232 -12.27 -0.25 -8.75
N VAL A 233 -11.96 -1.50 -8.39
CA VAL A 233 -12.99 -2.54 -8.23
C VAL A 233 -13.95 -2.18 -7.10
N GLN A 234 -13.42 -1.75 -5.96
CA GLN A 234 -14.22 -1.32 -4.82
C GLN A 234 -15.08 -0.07 -5.12
N ALA A 235 -14.59 0.83 -5.98
CA ALA A 235 -15.35 1.98 -6.48
C ALA A 235 -16.40 1.60 -7.56
N GLY A 236 -16.48 0.33 -7.98
CA GLY A 236 -17.41 -0.14 -9.00
C GLY A 236 -17.05 0.25 -10.43
N GLU A 237 -15.85 0.77 -10.67
CA GLU A 237 -15.40 1.24 -11.98
C GLU A 237 -14.66 0.17 -12.80
N VAL A 238 -14.15 -0.85 -12.13
CA VAL A 238 -13.45 -2.00 -12.74
C VAL A 238 -14.15 -3.28 -12.29
N ALA A 239 -14.45 -4.17 -13.23
CA ALA A 239 -15.03 -5.46 -12.89
C ALA A 239 -14.02 -6.35 -12.15
N PHE A 240 -14.45 -7.07 -11.11
CA PHE A 240 -13.60 -7.97 -10.33
C PHE A 240 -12.86 -9.00 -11.20
N ARG A 241 -13.51 -9.50 -12.27
CA ARG A 241 -12.85 -10.40 -13.24
C ARG A 241 -11.61 -9.78 -13.92
N ALA A 242 -11.61 -8.46 -14.15
CA ALA A 242 -10.44 -7.78 -14.73
C ALA A 242 -9.28 -7.69 -13.73
N TYR A 243 -9.58 -7.53 -12.45
CA TYR A 243 -8.58 -7.64 -11.39
C TYR A 243 -7.99 -9.06 -11.34
N LEU A 244 -8.82 -10.11 -11.34
CA LEU A 244 -8.34 -11.50 -11.37
C LEU A 244 -7.45 -11.78 -12.60
N ALA A 245 -7.84 -11.30 -13.78
CA ALA A 245 -7.03 -11.44 -14.98
C ALA A 245 -5.66 -10.73 -14.84
N PHE A 246 -5.61 -9.58 -14.19
CA PHE A 246 -4.33 -8.91 -13.90
C PHE A 246 -3.49 -9.68 -12.89
N LEU A 247 -4.11 -10.37 -11.92
CA LEU A 247 -3.38 -11.19 -10.94
C LEU A 247 -2.61 -12.37 -11.57
N GLU A 248 -2.92 -12.78 -12.81
CA GLU A 248 -2.12 -13.76 -13.54
C GLU A 248 -0.65 -13.32 -13.69
N CYS A 249 -0.38 -12.00 -13.67
CA CYS A 249 0.98 -11.48 -13.66
C CYS A 249 1.74 -11.78 -12.36
N TYR A 250 1.03 -12.14 -11.30
CA TYR A 250 1.56 -12.46 -9.95
C TYR A 250 1.60 -13.97 -9.68
N ALA A 251 1.46 -14.82 -10.70
CA ALA A 251 1.44 -16.27 -10.52
C ALA A 251 2.66 -16.80 -9.76
N GLU A 252 3.82 -16.18 -9.94
CA GLU A 252 5.07 -16.53 -9.28
C GLU A 252 5.47 -15.54 -8.17
N GLU A 253 4.52 -14.74 -7.65
CA GLU A 253 4.82 -13.75 -6.60
C GLU A 253 5.23 -14.45 -5.30
N ASP A 254 6.30 -13.94 -4.67
CA ASP A 254 6.88 -14.47 -3.44
C ASP A 254 7.15 -13.40 -2.38
N ALA A 255 7.08 -12.11 -2.75
CA ALA A 255 7.31 -11.04 -1.81
C ALA A 255 6.10 -10.84 -0.86
N PHE A 256 6.40 -10.57 0.41
CA PHE A 256 5.43 -10.39 1.48
C PHE A 256 4.36 -9.35 1.14
N LEU A 257 4.78 -8.15 0.77
CA LEU A 257 3.87 -6.99 0.62
C LEU A 257 2.78 -7.21 -0.46
N PRO A 258 3.11 -7.61 -1.72
CA PRO A 258 2.08 -7.91 -2.70
C PRO A 258 1.19 -9.07 -2.29
N LEU A 259 1.76 -10.17 -1.75
CA LEU A 259 1.01 -11.37 -1.39
C LEU A 259 -0.03 -11.13 -0.29
N VAL A 260 0.37 -10.50 0.81
CA VAL A 260 -0.53 -10.17 1.92
C VAL A 260 -1.67 -9.27 1.45
N SER A 261 -1.37 -8.30 0.58
CA SER A 261 -2.38 -7.38 0.04
C SER A 261 -3.34 -8.09 -0.92
N ILE A 262 -2.85 -8.89 -1.86
CA ILE A 262 -3.67 -9.67 -2.80
C ILE A 262 -4.60 -10.62 -2.04
N ASP A 263 -4.06 -11.36 -1.09
CA ASP A 263 -4.86 -12.27 -0.26
C ASP A 263 -5.93 -11.52 0.55
N GLY A 264 -5.59 -10.36 1.12
CA GLY A 264 -6.55 -9.48 1.78
C GLY A 264 -7.68 -8.99 0.85
N HIS A 265 -7.37 -8.66 -0.40
CA HIS A 265 -8.36 -8.26 -1.42
C HIS A 265 -9.28 -9.42 -1.82
N LEU A 266 -8.72 -10.61 -2.01
CA LEU A 266 -9.48 -11.81 -2.33
C LEU A 266 -10.39 -12.19 -1.16
N ARG A 267 -9.90 -12.13 0.08
CA ARG A 267 -10.72 -12.33 1.27
C ARG A 267 -11.87 -11.33 1.37
N HIS A 268 -11.60 -10.05 1.15
CA HIS A 268 -12.63 -9.02 1.15
C HIS A 268 -13.72 -9.35 0.11
N SER A 269 -13.31 -9.67 -1.13
CA SER A 269 -14.23 -10.03 -2.21
C SER A 269 -15.01 -11.31 -1.91
N HIS A 270 -14.38 -12.30 -1.27
CA HIS A 270 -15.03 -13.53 -0.83
C HIS A 270 -16.11 -13.27 0.22
N LEU A 271 -15.87 -12.37 1.17
CA LEU A 271 -16.80 -12.11 2.27
C LEU A 271 -18.02 -11.27 1.85
N ILE A 272 -17.84 -10.29 0.96
CA ILE A 272 -18.89 -9.31 0.63
C ILE A 272 -19.44 -9.44 -0.79
N GLY A 273 -18.79 -10.20 -1.68
CA GLY A 273 -19.18 -10.36 -3.07
C GLY A 273 -20.47 -11.19 -3.24
N ASP A 274 -21.06 -11.11 -4.43
CA ASP A 274 -22.10 -12.04 -4.87
C ASP A 274 -21.54 -13.48 -4.97
N ALA A 275 -22.41 -14.46 -5.25
CA ALA A 275 -22.02 -15.87 -5.29
C ALA A 275 -20.89 -16.15 -6.31
N ALA A 276 -20.92 -15.51 -7.48
CA ALA A 276 -19.90 -15.68 -8.52
C ALA A 276 -18.56 -15.06 -8.12
N THR A 277 -18.57 -13.85 -7.56
CA THR A 277 -17.41 -13.16 -7.05
C THR A 277 -16.79 -13.92 -5.87
N ARG A 278 -17.61 -14.42 -4.97
CA ARG A 278 -17.19 -15.21 -3.80
C ARG A 278 -16.45 -16.47 -4.23
N GLU A 279 -17.02 -17.24 -5.16
CA GLU A 279 -16.41 -18.46 -5.67
C GLU A 279 -15.10 -18.17 -6.40
N ALA A 280 -15.08 -17.19 -7.30
CA ALA A 280 -13.88 -16.81 -8.04
C ALA A 280 -12.75 -16.34 -7.11
N ALA A 281 -13.07 -15.58 -6.06
CA ALA A 281 -12.12 -15.14 -5.06
C ALA A 281 -11.57 -16.33 -4.24
N ALA A 282 -12.43 -17.28 -3.86
CA ALA A 282 -12.02 -18.48 -3.13
C ALA A 282 -11.08 -19.36 -3.97
N VAL A 283 -11.39 -19.57 -5.24
CA VAL A 283 -10.53 -20.36 -6.15
C VAL A 283 -9.15 -19.72 -6.29
N ALA A 284 -9.09 -18.41 -6.59
CA ALA A 284 -7.84 -17.69 -6.75
C ALA A 284 -7.04 -17.64 -5.42
N GLY A 285 -7.73 -17.35 -4.31
CA GLY A 285 -7.11 -17.27 -2.98
C GLY A 285 -6.52 -18.61 -2.53
N ARG A 286 -7.27 -19.71 -2.73
CA ARG A 286 -6.80 -21.06 -2.43
C ARG A 286 -5.53 -21.41 -3.23
N GLN A 287 -5.54 -21.17 -4.53
CA GLN A 287 -4.38 -21.45 -5.40
C GLN A 287 -3.13 -20.70 -4.94
N ILE A 288 -3.26 -19.39 -4.64
CA ILE A 288 -2.14 -18.58 -4.15
C ILE A 288 -1.68 -19.09 -2.79
N ALA A 289 -2.58 -19.32 -1.84
CA ALA A 289 -2.23 -19.76 -0.49
C ALA A 289 -1.53 -21.12 -0.49
N GLU A 290 -2.07 -22.13 -1.20
CA GLU A 290 -1.47 -23.45 -1.27
C GLU A 290 -0.08 -23.41 -1.93
N ARG A 291 0.10 -22.64 -3.01
CA ARG A 291 1.39 -22.46 -3.66
C ARG A 291 2.43 -21.84 -2.72
N VAL A 292 2.06 -20.74 -2.04
CA VAL A 292 2.98 -20.04 -1.15
C VAL A 292 3.30 -20.88 0.08
N LEU A 293 2.30 -21.53 0.71
CA LEU A 293 2.50 -22.41 1.86
C LEU A 293 3.37 -23.62 1.52
N ALA A 294 3.27 -24.15 0.29
CA ALA A 294 4.17 -25.20 -0.18
C ALA A 294 5.65 -24.74 -0.25
N SER A 295 5.87 -23.45 -0.55
CA SER A 295 7.20 -22.84 -0.63
C SER A 295 7.80 -22.48 0.74
N ILE A 296 7.01 -21.78 1.60
CA ILE A 296 7.51 -21.28 2.90
C ILE A 296 7.34 -22.29 4.04
N GLY A 297 6.65 -23.41 3.79
CA GLY A 297 6.33 -24.43 4.78
C GLY A 297 5.09 -24.10 5.63
N TRP A 298 4.45 -25.15 6.15
CA TRP A 298 3.26 -25.08 7.01
C TRP A 298 3.59 -24.76 8.47
N HIS A 299 4.81 -25.04 8.89
CA HIS A 299 5.30 -24.78 10.25
C HIS A 299 6.38 -23.71 10.26
N PRO A 300 6.49 -22.92 11.36
CA PRO A 300 7.58 -21.98 11.52
C PRO A 300 8.95 -22.66 11.40
N ALA A 301 9.87 -22.05 10.67
CA ALA A 301 11.27 -22.46 10.62
C ALA A 301 12.10 -21.71 11.67
N PRO A 302 13.16 -22.32 12.23
CA PRO A 302 14.09 -21.61 13.10
C PRO A 302 14.68 -20.38 12.37
N GLU A 303 14.72 -19.25 13.07
CA GLU A 303 15.29 -17.99 12.58
C GLU A 303 14.68 -17.42 11.28
N GLU A 304 13.45 -17.83 10.94
CA GLU A 304 12.77 -17.24 9.78
C GLU A 304 12.48 -15.75 9.98
N ALA A 305 12.36 -15.02 8.87
CA ALA A 305 12.00 -13.60 8.91
C ALA A 305 10.58 -13.42 9.48
N HIS A 306 10.39 -12.40 10.31
CA HIS A 306 9.08 -12.08 10.90
C HIS A 306 7.96 -11.93 9.84
N VAL A 307 8.27 -11.33 8.70
CA VAL A 307 7.31 -11.17 7.59
C VAL A 307 6.89 -12.51 6.99
N THR A 308 7.75 -13.52 6.98
CA THR A 308 7.42 -14.88 6.52
C THR A 308 6.44 -15.56 7.49
N ALA A 309 6.68 -15.44 8.79
CA ALA A 309 5.76 -15.95 9.81
C ALA A 309 4.38 -15.26 9.70
N ALA A 310 4.35 -13.94 9.58
CA ALA A 310 3.10 -13.18 9.42
C ALA A 310 2.34 -13.56 8.14
N LEU A 311 3.04 -13.76 7.03
CA LEU A 311 2.43 -14.21 5.77
C LEU A 311 1.84 -15.62 5.93
N ARG A 312 2.58 -16.56 6.54
CA ARG A 312 2.08 -17.91 6.81
C ARG A 312 0.82 -17.91 7.64
N ASP A 313 0.80 -17.15 8.74
CA ASP A 313 -0.35 -17.09 9.64
C ASP A 313 -1.60 -16.59 8.90
N GLN A 314 -1.46 -15.53 8.10
CA GLN A 314 -2.56 -15.01 7.30
C GLN A 314 -3.05 -16.04 6.26
N LEU A 315 -2.13 -16.64 5.49
CA LEU A 315 -2.47 -17.57 4.43
C LEU A 315 -3.09 -18.86 4.95
N LEU A 316 -2.63 -19.40 6.09
CA LEU A 316 -3.23 -20.59 6.72
C LEU A 316 -4.70 -20.34 7.07
N TRP A 317 -4.98 -19.22 7.72
CA TRP A 317 -6.34 -18.86 8.08
C TRP A 317 -7.24 -18.68 6.85
N HIS A 318 -6.76 -17.95 5.84
CA HIS A 318 -7.56 -17.69 4.65
C HIS A 318 -7.68 -18.93 3.75
N ALA A 319 -6.69 -19.81 3.69
CA ALA A 319 -6.80 -21.07 2.95
C ALA A 319 -7.93 -21.96 3.47
N VAL A 320 -8.11 -22.02 4.80
CA VAL A 320 -9.26 -22.71 5.41
C VAL A 320 -10.56 -22.04 4.97
N LEU A 321 -10.63 -20.71 5.00
CA LEU A 321 -11.79 -19.93 4.58
C LEU A 321 -12.15 -20.19 3.10
N TYR A 322 -11.14 -20.37 2.23
CA TYR A 322 -11.31 -20.67 0.81
C TYR A 322 -11.57 -22.15 0.51
N GLY A 323 -11.70 -23.00 1.54
CA GLY A 323 -12.00 -24.41 1.39
C GLY A 323 -10.82 -25.27 0.94
N SER A 324 -9.58 -24.93 1.33
CA SER A 324 -8.42 -25.80 1.12
C SER A 324 -8.49 -27.03 2.04
N GLU A 325 -8.59 -28.23 1.46
CA GLU A 325 -8.59 -29.47 2.21
C GLU A 325 -7.27 -29.68 2.98
N ALA A 326 -6.16 -29.28 2.38
CA ALA A 326 -4.84 -29.36 3.03
C ALA A 326 -4.75 -28.44 4.25
N ALA A 327 -5.26 -27.20 4.15
CA ALA A 327 -5.27 -26.27 5.27
C ALA A 327 -6.23 -26.71 6.38
N GLN A 328 -7.37 -27.29 6.03
CA GLN A 328 -8.32 -27.87 7.00
C GLN A 328 -7.68 -29.02 7.75
N ALA A 329 -7.08 -29.98 7.04
CA ALA A 329 -6.40 -31.11 7.66
C ALA A 329 -5.24 -30.67 8.58
N PHE A 330 -4.49 -29.64 8.17
CA PHE A 330 -3.44 -29.06 9.02
C PHE A 330 -4.02 -28.44 10.29
N ALA A 331 -5.10 -27.64 10.17
CA ALA A 331 -5.76 -26.99 11.30
C ALA A 331 -6.35 -28.03 12.28
N ASP A 332 -7.01 -29.06 11.78
CA ASP A 332 -7.55 -30.15 12.59
C ASP A 332 -6.43 -30.87 13.35
N GLY A 333 -5.32 -31.17 12.69
CA GLY A 333 -4.16 -31.79 13.32
C GLY A 333 -3.52 -30.92 14.42
N ALA A 334 -3.47 -29.61 14.21
CA ALA A 334 -2.96 -28.66 15.20
C ALA A 334 -3.93 -28.45 16.37
N PHE A 335 -5.25 -28.55 16.16
CA PHE A 335 -6.27 -28.38 17.19
C PHE A 335 -6.39 -29.56 18.16
N GLN A 336 -6.18 -30.77 17.68
CA GLN A 336 -6.28 -32.02 18.47
C GLN A 336 -5.49 -31.98 19.78
N PRO A 337 -4.18 -31.63 19.80
CA PRO A 337 -3.41 -31.55 21.05
C PRO A 337 -3.92 -30.48 22.02
N VAL A 338 -4.41 -29.35 21.50
CA VAL A 338 -4.91 -28.22 22.32
C VAL A 338 -6.22 -28.60 23.02
N SER A 339 -7.12 -29.29 22.34
CA SER A 339 -8.37 -29.77 22.95
C SER A 339 -8.12 -30.75 24.09
N TYR A 340 -7.11 -31.62 23.99
CA TYR A 340 -6.72 -32.53 25.05
C TYR A 340 -6.15 -31.81 26.27
N THR A 341 -5.38 -30.74 26.09
CA THR A 341 -4.74 -30.01 27.20
C THR A 341 -5.70 -29.09 27.96
N HIS A 342 -6.74 -28.59 27.31
CA HIS A 342 -7.68 -27.63 27.91
C HIS A 342 -9.00 -28.28 28.42
N LEU A 343 -9.40 -29.43 27.90
CA LEU A 343 -10.61 -30.15 28.35
C LEU A 343 -10.35 -31.11 29.53
N THR A 344 -9.10 -31.35 29.91
CA THR A 344 -8.72 -32.24 31.02
C THR A 344 -8.26 -31.49 32.26
N LEU A 345 -8.69 -30.25 32.49
CA LEU A 345 -8.52 -29.64 33.80
C LEU A 345 -9.40 -30.45 34.82
N PRO A 346 -8.80 -31.07 35.84
CA PRO A 346 -9.59 -31.76 36.83
C PRO A 346 -10.49 -30.75 37.55
N THR A 347 -11.80 -30.93 37.46
CA THR A 347 -12.74 -30.33 38.38
C THR A 347 -12.34 -30.81 39.76
N LYS A 348 -11.71 -29.95 40.55
CA LYS A 348 -11.61 -30.17 42.00
C LYS A 348 -13.03 -30.22 42.53
N GLU A 349 -13.54 -31.39 42.78
CA GLU A 349 -14.67 -31.57 43.66
C GLU A 349 -14.28 -30.97 45.02
N ALA A 350 -14.93 -29.85 45.33
CA ALA A 350 -14.89 -29.29 46.67
C ALA A 350 -15.66 -30.27 47.56
N GLY A 351 -14.96 -31.23 48.15
CA GLY A 351 -15.46 -32.05 49.22
C GLY A 351 -15.77 -31.16 50.40
N CYS A 352 -17.02 -30.83 50.62
CA CYS A 352 -17.53 -30.37 51.88
C CYS A 352 -17.43 -31.54 52.88
N GLY A 353 -16.29 -31.61 53.62
CA GLY A 353 -16.15 -32.39 54.81
C GLY A 353 -16.71 -31.58 55.97
N GLY A 354 -17.92 -31.89 56.39
CA GLY A 354 -18.43 -31.44 57.65
C GLY A 354 -17.77 -32.19 58.83
N GLY A 355 -17.52 -31.50 59.95
CA GLY A 355 -17.01 -31.95 61.16
C GLY A 355 -16.83 -30.79 62.15
#